data_d4c44d46490aa66c9dbaf844131f00a7
#
_entry.id   d4c44d46490aa66c9dbaf844131f00a7
#
_cell.length_a   1.000
_cell.length_b   1.000
_cell.length_c   1.000
_cell.angle_alpha   90.00
_cell.angle_beta   90.00
_cell.angle_gamma   90.00
#
_symmetry.space_group_name_H-M   'P 1'
#
loop_
_entity.id
_entity.type
_entity.pdbx_description
1 polymer ?
#
loop_
_entity_poly.entity_id
_entity_poly.type
_entity_poly.pdbx_seq_one_letter_code
_entity_poly.pdbx_strand_id
1 'polypeptide(L)'
;ANQSNSRSHEKSNMVHFFDFNQERLAAWVIEHGMPRHTTDQILDWVYRKGVSDPAQMTNLSRGQRTYLAEHIAFTRGRTVAHQSASDGTQKLLVSWADGAHPTETTGALPIVGQSNVARGQETECVLIPAESRRTACISSQLGCPVGCKFCASGIGGLEGNLTAGQIIEQVFQLGQLKGVDRISHVVFMGMGEPLANYAAVTDAIRTLNAPWGFGISARRITLSTVGLPVAIRKFCDFEIPVTLALSLHAPNDAIKSLENYFIDFIYILFYCFWGTA
;
A
#
# COMPACT_ATOMS: atom_id res chain seq x y z
N ALA A 1 10.82 29.87 -18.35
CA ALA A 1 9.80 29.58 -17.28
C ALA A 1 8.63 28.72 -17.79
N ASN A 2 8.64 28.23 -19.07
CA ASN A 2 7.48 27.52 -19.68
C ASN A 2 7.70 25.99 -19.87
N GLN A 3 8.84 25.43 -19.47
CA GLN A 3 9.10 23.99 -19.67
C GLN A 3 8.85 23.12 -18.42
N SER A 4 8.65 23.70 -17.25
CA SER A 4 8.36 22.95 -16.02
C SER A 4 6.87 22.63 -15.86
N ASN A 5 5.99 23.41 -16.46
CA ASN A 5 4.53 23.21 -16.34
C ASN A 5 3.95 22.15 -17.30
N SER A 6 4.67 21.81 -18.38
CA SER A 6 4.23 20.76 -19.33
C SER A 6 4.49 19.34 -18.80
N ARG A 7 5.58 19.14 -18.04
CA ARG A 7 5.95 17.82 -17.49
C ARG A 7 5.04 17.33 -16.35
N SER A 8 4.35 18.23 -15.65
CA SER A 8 3.42 17.84 -14.57
C SER A 8 2.07 17.38 -15.12
N HIS A 9 1.60 17.93 -16.23
CA HIS A 9 0.35 17.51 -16.89
C HIS A 9 0.49 16.20 -17.68
N GLU A 10 1.69 15.86 -18.19
CA GLU A 10 1.92 14.62 -18.92
C GLU A 10 1.92 13.39 -18.01
N LYS A 11 2.33 13.53 -16.74
CA LYS A 11 2.32 12.40 -15.78
C LYS A 11 0.93 11.97 -15.33
N SER A 12 -0.08 12.82 -15.42
CA SER A 12 -1.46 12.49 -15.01
C SER A 12 -2.13 11.45 -15.92
N ASN A 13 -1.62 11.25 -17.13
CA ASN A 13 -2.16 10.30 -18.12
C ASN A 13 -1.41 8.95 -18.17
N MET A 14 -0.31 8.79 -17.43
CA MET A 14 0.46 7.54 -17.40
C MET A 14 -0.28 6.49 -16.56
N VAL A 15 -0.25 5.23 -16.99
CA VAL A 15 -0.81 4.13 -16.19
C VAL A 15 0.12 3.84 -15.01
N HIS A 16 -0.42 3.65 -13.82
CA HIS A 16 0.38 3.26 -12.66
C HIS A 16 0.79 1.79 -12.77
N PHE A 17 2.10 1.51 -12.69
CA PHE A 17 2.64 0.16 -12.87
C PHE A 17 2.00 -0.86 -11.92
N PHE A 18 1.84 -0.49 -10.66
CA PHE A 18 1.31 -1.40 -9.65
C PHE A 18 -0.21 -1.66 -9.75
N ASP A 19 -0.94 -0.95 -10.63
CA ASP A 19 -2.32 -1.28 -10.98
C ASP A 19 -2.43 -2.41 -12.03
N PHE A 20 -1.30 -2.85 -12.62
CA PHE A 20 -1.26 -4.02 -13.48
C PHE A 20 -1.16 -5.32 -12.68
N ASN A 21 -1.96 -6.31 -13.03
CA ASN A 21 -1.62 -7.70 -12.81
C ASN A 21 -0.83 -8.24 -14.00
N GLN A 22 -0.31 -9.48 -13.92
CA GLN A 22 0.51 -10.07 -14.98
C GLN A 22 -0.22 -10.13 -16.34
N GLU A 23 -1.51 -10.49 -16.33
CA GLU A 23 -2.31 -10.62 -17.57
C GLU A 23 -2.54 -9.25 -18.24
N ARG A 24 -2.92 -8.24 -17.45
CA ARG A 24 -3.12 -6.88 -17.94
C ARG A 24 -1.83 -6.26 -18.45
N LEU A 25 -0.70 -6.49 -17.75
CA LEU A 25 0.61 -6.04 -18.22
C LEU A 25 1.01 -6.74 -19.51
N ALA A 26 0.76 -8.06 -19.62
CA ALA A 26 1.05 -8.81 -20.84
C ALA A 26 0.21 -8.31 -22.03
N ALA A 27 -1.09 -8.05 -21.81
CA ALA A 27 -1.95 -7.48 -22.83
C ALA A 27 -1.45 -6.09 -23.27
N TRP A 28 -1.12 -5.24 -22.33
CA TRP A 28 -0.59 -3.90 -22.60
C TRP A 28 0.74 -3.94 -23.38
N VAL A 29 1.67 -4.82 -22.99
CA VAL A 29 2.96 -5.01 -23.67
C VAL A 29 2.76 -5.42 -25.13
N ILE A 30 1.85 -6.36 -25.40
CA ILE A 30 1.54 -6.85 -26.74
C ILE A 30 0.86 -5.75 -27.58
N GLU A 31 -0.11 -5.04 -27.04
CA GLU A 31 -0.83 -3.95 -27.69
C GLU A 31 0.12 -2.85 -28.17
N HIS A 32 1.21 -2.63 -27.42
CA HIS A 32 2.22 -1.63 -27.75
C HIS A 32 3.43 -2.20 -28.52
N GLY A 33 3.22 -3.34 -29.20
CA GLY A 33 4.20 -3.91 -30.15
C GLY A 33 5.45 -4.52 -29.50
N MET A 34 5.42 -4.77 -28.20
CA MET A 34 6.54 -5.43 -27.51
C MET A 34 6.32 -6.95 -27.42
N PRO A 35 7.39 -7.76 -27.46
CA PRO A 35 7.28 -9.21 -27.29
C PRO A 35 6.70 -9.59 -25.92
N ARG A 36 5.90 -10.64 -25.84
CA ARG A 36 5.25 -11.10 -24.60
C ARG A 36 6.23 -11.32 -23.43
N HIS A 37 7.42 -11.83 -23.70
CA HIS A 37 8.45 -12.08 -22.68
C HIS A 37 8.94 -10.79 -21.99
N THR A 38 8.71 -9.62 -22.59
CA THR A 38 9.00 -8.32 -21.98
C THR A 38 8.23 -8.14 -20.68
N THR A 39 7.04 -8.73 -20.56
CA THR A 39 6.23 -8.72 -19.32
C THR A 39 7.01 -9.31 -18.16
N ASP A 40 7.53 -10.53 -18.31
CA ASP A 40 8.26 -11.22 -17.25
C ASP A 40 9.56 -10.50 -16.90
N GLN A 41 10.20 -9.87 -17.89
CA GLN A 41 11.39 -9.06 -17.67
C GLN A 41 11.08 -7.82 -16.81
N ILE A 42 9.99 -7.11 -17.09
CA ILE A 42 9.58 -5.93 -16.31
C ILE A 42 9.22 -6.35 -14.88
N LEU A 43 8.42 -7.42 -14.71
CA LEU A 43 8.02 -7.94 -13.41
C LEU A 43 9.24 -8.36 -12.56
N ASP A 44 10.25 -9.01 -13.18
CA ASP A 44 11.48 -9.39 -12.49
C ASP A 44 12.27 -8.16 -12.01
N TRP A 45 12.39 -7.13 -12.87
CA TRP A 45 13.05 -5.90 -12.49
C TRP A 45 12.39 -5.21 -11.30
N VAL A 46 11.06 -5.11 -11.31
CA VAL A 46 10.35 -4.36 -10.27
C VAL A 46 10.24 -5.20 -8.99
N TYR A 47 9.68 -6.41 -9.07
CA TYR A 47 9.34 -7.17 -7.86
C TYR A 47 10.50 -7.96 -7.25
N ARG A 48 11.48 -8.38 -8.07
CA ARG A 48 12.62 -9.16 -7.58
C ARG A 48 13.87 -8.33 -7.34
N LYS A 49 14.15 -7.39 -8.26
CA LYS A 49 15.35 -6.54 -8.18
C LYS A 49 15.09 -5.19 -7.53
N GLY A 50 13.81 -4.82 -7.28
CA GLY A 50 13.44 -3.56 -6.67
C GLY A 50 13.73 -2.32 -7.55
N VAL A 51 13.77 -2.48 -8.87
CA VAL A 51 14.12 -1.41 -9.80
C VAL A 51 12.87 -0.89 -10.48
N SER A 52 12.55 0.39 -10.27
CA SER A 52 11.42 1.10 -10.88
C SER A 52 11.82 2.08 -11.98
N ASP A 53 13.10 2.26 -12.25
CA ASP A 53 13.62 3.10 -13.33
C ASP A 53 13.86 2.25 -14.59
N PRO A 54 13.07 2.45 -15.69
CA PRO A 54 13.28 1.72 -16.94
C PRO A 54 14.68 1.85 -17.52
N ALA A 55 15.39 2.96 -17.26
CA ALA A 55 16.73 3.15 -17.75
C ALA A 55 17.72 2.07 -17.26
N GLN A 56 17.45 1.50 -16.08
CA GLN A 56 18.26 0.46 -15.44
C GLN A 56 17.89 -0.96 -15.90
N MET A 57 16.81 -1.16 -16.65
CA MET A 57 16.33 -2.47 -17.13
C MET A 57 17.13 -2.93 -18.35
N THR A 58 18.39 -3.34 -18.14
CA THR A 58 19.41 -3.54 -19.17
C THR A 58 19.11 -4.64 -20.18
N ASN A 59 18.24 -5.61 -19.85
CA ASN A 59 17.80 -6.66 -20.77
C ASN A 59 16.65 -6.23 -21.70
N LEU A 60 16.15 -5.00 -21.54
CA LEU A 60 15.21 -4.37 -22.46
C LEU A 60 15.96 -3.51 -23.47
N SER A 61 15.47 -3.45 -24.72
CA SER A 61 16.02 -2.56 -25.74
C SER A 61 15.88 -1.09 -25.34
N ARG A 62 16.72 -0.22 -25.90
CA ARG A 62 16.64 1.23 -25.63
C ARG A 62 15.26 1.80 -25.95
N GLY A 63 14.67 1.39 -27.08
CA GLY A 63 13.32 1.84 -27.46
C GLY A 63 12.26 1.42 -26.47
N GLN A 64 12.28 0.17 -25.99
CA GLN A 64 11.35 -0.30 -24.95
C GLN A 64 11.50 0.48 -23.66
N ARG A 65 12.72 0.74 -23.20
CA ARG A 65 12.97 1.52 -21.97
C ARG A 65 12.43 2.94 -22.07
N THR A 66 12.69 3.61 -23.21
CA THR A 66 12.15 4.96 -23.46
C THR A 66 10.63 4.95 -23.46
N TYR A 67 10.03 3.99 -24.17
CA TYR A 67 8.58 3.86 -24.26
C TYR A 67 7.92 3.62 -22.88
N LEU A 68 8.49 2.72 -22.08
CA LEU A 68 8.02 2.47 -20.71
C LEU A 68 8.10 3.73 -19.83
N ALA A 69 9.19 4.49 -19.93
CA ALA A 69 9.36 5.73 -19.17
C ALA A 69 8.35 6.83 -19.53
N GLU A 70 7.85 6.82 -20.77
CA GLU A 70 6.88 7.80 -21.27
C GLU A 70 5.42 7.41 -20.97
N HIS A 71 5.12 6.12 -20.78
CA HIS A 71 3.74 5.62 -20.70
C HIS A 71 3.37 5.00 -19.36
N ILE A 72 4.35 4.58 -18.56
CA ILE A 72 4.12 3.95 -17.26
C ILE A 72 4.74 4.77 -16.14
N ALA A 73 3.92 5.15 -15.17
CA ALA A 73 4.38 5.67 -13.90
C ALA A 73 4.72 4.47 -12.98
N PHE A 74 6.01 4.18 -12.80
CA PHE A 74 6.45 3.09 -11.94
C PHE A 74 6.23 3.37 -10.46
N THR A 75 6.22 4.65 -10.06
CA THR A 75 5.86 5.10 -8.73
C THR A 75 5.07 6.40 -8.85
N ARG A 76 4.02 6.54 -8.05
CA ARG A 76 3.19 7.74 -7.93
C ARG A 76 3.30 8.37 -6.55
N GLY A 77 3.46 7.55 -5.53
CA GLY A 77 3.61 8.00 -4.16
C GLY A 77 4.94 8.68 -3.94
N ARG A 78 4.91 9.89 -3.41
CA ARG A 78 6.10 10.63 -3.02
C ARG A 78 6.26 10.59 -1.51
N THR A 79 7.36 10.05 -1.01
CA THR A 79 7.70 10.12 0.41
C THR A 79 7.95 11.59 0.79
N VAL A 80 7.09 12.14 1.65
CA VAL A 80 7.16 13.52 2.13
C VAL A 80 7.80 13.63 3.51
N ALA A 81 7.76 12.54 4.29
CA ALA A 81 8.47 12.44 5.56
C ALA A 81 8.96 10.99 5.80
N HIS A 82 10.11 10.87 6.45
CA HIS A 82 10.69 9.60 6.86
C HIS A 82 11.18 9.73 8.30
N GLN A 83 10.68 8.86 9.16
CA GLN A 83 11.06 8.80 10.57
C GLN A 83 11.64 7.43 10.88
N SER A 84 12.68 7.38 11.71
CA SER A 84 13.32 6.15 12.16
C SER A 84 13.39 6.13 13.68
N ALA A 85 13.03 5.02 14.29
CA ALA A 85 13.13 4.77 15.72
C ALA A 85 14.41 3.97 16.05
N SER A 86 14.78 3.95 17.32
CA SER A 86 15.99 3.28 17.80
C SER A 86 15.95 1.76 17.66
N ASP A 87 14.77 1.15 17.61
CA ASP A 87 14.54 -0.28 17.37
C ASP A 87 14.62 -0.67 15.89
N GLY A 88 14.92 0.31 15.00
CA GLY A 88 14.98 0.13 13.56
C GLY A 88 13.62 0.22 12.85
N THR A 89 12.53 0.49 13.56
CA THR A 89 11.22 0.80 12.95
C THR A 89 11.32 2.07 12.12
N GLN A 90 10.78 2.04 10.91
CA GLN A 90 10.82 3.18 9.98
C GLN A 90 9.41 3.48 9.47
N LYS A 91 9.00 4.74 9.57
CA LYS A 91 7.71 5.22 9.10
C LYS A 91 7.89 6.18 7.92
N LEU A 92 7.16 5.93 6.85
CA LEU A 92 7.04 6.83 5.71
C LEU A 92 5.66 7.50 5.72
N LEU A 93 5.65 8.80 5.45
CA LEU A 93 4.46 9.53 5.03
C LEU A 93 4.52 9.68 3.53
N VAL A 94 3.55 9.09 2.83
CA VAL A 94 3.49 9.03 1.37
C VAL A 94 2.35 9.91 0.88
N SER A 95 2.66 10.89 0.05
CA SER A 95 1.69 11.75 -0.64
C SER A 95 1.35 11.18 -2.01
N TRP A 96 0.06 11.08 -2.31
CA TRP A 96 -0.51 10.57 -3.56
C TRP A 96 -1.02 11.70 -4.47
N ALA A 97 -0.82 12.95 -4.07
CA ALA A 97 -1.26 14.10 -4.84
C ALA A 97 -0.45 14.25 -6.13
N ASP A 98 -1.09 14.12 -7.27
CA ASP A 98 -0.50 14.42 -8.56
C ASP A 98 -0.14 15.91 -8.64
N GLY A 99 1.13 16.25 -8.51
CA GLY A 99 1.69 17.52 -8.97
C GLY A 99 1.54 18.75 -8.07
N ALA A 100 0.99 18.69 -6.86
CA ALA A 100 1.06 19.80 -5.92
C ALA A 100 2.44 19.83 -5.25
N HIS A 101 3.31 20.77 -5.65
CA HIS A 101 4.53 21.08 -4.94
C HIS A 101 4.16 21.62 -3.55
N PRO A 102 4.63 21.03 -2.43
CA PRO A 102 4.65 21.77 -1.19
C PRO A 102 5.65 22.91 -1.37
N THR A 103 5.23 24.11 -1.06
CA THR A 103 6.18 25.16 -0.71
C THR A 103 7.10 24.61 0.37
N GLU A 104 8.41 24.64 0.11
CA GLU A 104 9.45 24.26 1.07
C GLU A 104 9.22 25.04 2.37
N THR A 105 8.62 24.42 3.35
CA THR A 105 8.61 24.88 4.72
C THR A 105 9.78 24.23 5.44
N THR A 106 10.86 24.98 5.51
CA THR A 106 12.04 24.69 6.31
C THR A 106 11.66 24.36 7.76
N GLY A 107 11.87 23.11 8.16
CA GLY A 107 12.37 22.79 9.50
C GLY A 107 11.42 22.84 10.69
N ALA A 108 10.10 22.92 10.55
CA ALA A 108 9.17 22.82 11.68
C ALA A 108 8.26 21.61 11.54
N LEU A 109 8.28 20.72 12.54
CA LEU A 109 7.30 19.65 12.66
C LEU A 109 5.90 20.28 12.80
N PRO A 110 4.87 19.81 12.06
CA PRO A 110 3.52 20.31 12.25
C PRO A 110 3.04 19.95 13.66
N ILE A 111 2.75 20.98 14.46
CA ILE A 111 2.12 20.82 15.76
C ILE A 111 0.67 20.38 15.52
N VAL A 112 0.26 19.27 16.14
CA VAL A 112 -1.11 18.76 16.11
C VAL A 112 -2.06 19.89 16.57
N GLY A 113 -2.89 20.42 15.65
CA GLY A 113 -3.91 21.43 16.00
C GLY A 113 -3.94 22.69 15.12
N GLN A 114 -2.98 22.91 14.22
CA GLN A 114 -3.01 24.04 13.31
C GLN A 114 -2.73 23.57 11.87
N SER A 115 -3.74 23.15 11.14
CA SER A 115 -3.61 22.84 9.73
C SER A 115 -4.57 23.67 8.89
N ASN A 116 -4.09 24.82 8.42
CA ASN A 116 -4.55 25.43 7.17
C ASN A 116 -3.77 24.91 5.96
N VAL A 117 -3.12 23.74 6.06
CA VAL A 117 -2.60 23.01 4.91
C VAL A 117 -3.80 22.23 4.38
N ALA A 118 -4.13 22.40 3.09
CA ALA A 118 -5.04 21.50 2.39
C ALA A 118 -4.60 20.09 2.76
N ARG A 119 -5.47 19.32 3.46
CA ARG A 119 -5.15 17.95 3.91
C ARG A 119 -4.76 17.20 2.65
N GLY A 120 -3.46 16.95 2.51
CA GLY A 120 -2.92 16.28 1.35
C GLY A 120 -3.43 14.85 1.34
N GLN A 121 -3.55 14.28 0.16
CA GLN A 121 -3.85 12.85 0.00
C GLN A 121 -2.65 12.03 0.48
N GLU A 122 -2.49 11.90 1.79
CA GLU A 122 -1.32 11.31 2.43
C GLU A 122 -1.69 10.07 3.23
N THR A 123 -0.85 9.05 3.16
CA THR A 123 -0.95 7.85 3.99
C THR A 123 0.36 7.53 4.68
N GLU A 124 0.25 6.92 5.85
CA GLU A 124 1.41 6.37 6.55
C GLU A 124 1.59 4.89 6.22
N CYS A 125 2.85 4.47 6.03
CA CYS A 125 3.22 3.07 6.05
C CYS A 125 4.47 2.87 6.91
N VAL A 126 4.59 1.68 7.53
CA VAL A 126 5.63 1.43 8.54
C VAL A 126 6.35 0.13 8.25
N LEU A 127 7.68 0.18 8.25
CA LEU A 127 8.54 -0.98 8.32
C LEU A 127 8.80 -1.33 9.77
N ILE A 128 8.45 -2.56 10.17
CA ILE A 128 8.69 -3.09 11.51
C ILE A 128 9.70 -4.25 11.37
N PRO A 129 10.98 -4.02 11.73
CA PRO A 129 11.99 -5.07 11.71
C PRO A 129 11.87 -5.95 12.95
N ALA A 130 12.14 -7.24 12.78
CA ALA A 130 12.42 -8.19 13.85
C ALA A 130 13.59 -9.05 13.39
N GLU A 131 14.14 -9.93 14.23
CA GLU A 131 15.36 -10.71 13.94
C GLU A 131 15.42 -11.28 12.51
N SER A 132 14.39 -12.05 12.10
CA SER A 132 14.30 -12.68 10.78
C SER A 132 13.15 -12.14 9.92
N ARG A 133 12.43 -11.11 10.39
CA ARG A 133 11.24 -10.58 9.72
C ARG A 133 11.38 -9.11 9.38
N ARG A 134 10.84 -8.75 8.23
CA ARG A 134 10.63 -7.35 7.80
C ARG A 134 9.15 -7.23 7.47
N THR A 135 8.40 -6.64 8.37
CA THR A 135 6.94 -6.50 8.24
C THR A 135 6.61 -5.12 7.71
N ALA A 136 5.89 -5.08 6.59
CA ALA A 136 5.27 -3.86 6.07
C ALA A 136 3.87 -3.71 6.67
N CYS A 137 3.67 -2.68 7.47
CA CYS A 137 2.35 -2.24 7.91
C CYS A 137 1.86 -1.17 6.94
N ILE A 138 0.77 -1.45 6.22
CA ILE A 138 0.30 -0.65 5.09
C ILE A 138 -1.12 -0.15 5.29
N SER A 139 -1.41 0.98 4.66
CA SER A 139 -2.70 1.65 4.66
C SER A 139 -3.56 1.20 3.48
N SER A 140 -4.87 1.18 3.66
CA SER A 140 -5.87 0.81 2.64
C SER A 140 -6.74 1.99 2.18
N GLN A 141 -6.76 3.08 2.95
CA GLN A 141 -7.60 4.25 2.67
C GLN A 141 -6.87 5.54 3.10
N LEU A 142 -7.34 6.66 2.57
CA LEU A 142 -7.08 8.01 3.06
C LEU A 142 -8.15 8.31 4.12
N GLY A 143 -7.74 8.41 5.38
CA GLY A 143 -8.68 8.43 6.51
C GLY A 143 -9.33 7.06 6.77
N CYS A 144 -10.47 7.04 7.49
CA CYS A 144 -11.19 5.80 7.81
C CYS A 144 -12.69 6.09 8.02
N PRO A 145 -13.61 5.29 7.41
CA PRO A 145 -15.05 5.53 7.55
C PRO A 145 -15.61 5.07 8.89
N VAL A 146 -14.84 4.29 9.69
CA VAL A 146 -15.34 3.68 10.92
C VAL A 146 -15.49 4.68 12.06
N GLY A 147 -14.62 5.72 12.09
CA GLY A 147 -14.74 6.81 13.07
C GLY A 147 -14.50 6.38 14.53
N CYS A 148 -13.62 5.39 14.78
CA CYS A 148 -13.20 5.02 16.13
C CYS A 148 -12.59 6.23 16.83
N LYS A 149 -13.13 6.64 17.98
CA LYS A 149 -12.75 7.89 18.67
C LYS A 149 -11.32 7.90 19.20
N PHE A 150 -10.74 6.74 19.47
CA PHE A 150 -9.35 6.57 19.89
C PHE A 150 -8.34 6.51 18.73
N CYS A 151 -8.82 6.40 17.48
CA CYS A 151 -7.97 6.20 16.31
C CYS A 151 -7.80 7.50 15.52
N ALA A 152 -6.55 7.96 15.38
CA ALA A 152 -6.24 9.19 14.65
C ALA A 152 -6.70 9.14 13.18
N SER A 153 -6.68 7.96 12.55
CA SER A 153 -7.13 7.77 11.16
C SER A 153 -8.64 8.00 10.98
N GLY A 154 -9.44 7.92 12.06
CA GLY A 154 -10.88 8.14 12.03
C GLY A 154 -11.34 9.58 12.24
N ILE A 155 -10.47 10.47 12.74
CA ILE A 155 -10.82 11.85 13.15
C ILE A 155 -11.37 12.67 11.97
N GLY A 156 -10.80 12.50 10.78
CA GLY A 156 -11.22 13.21 9.55
C GLY A 156 -12.29 12.49 8.74
N GLY A 157 -12.70 11.29 9.15
CA GLY A 157 -13.54 10.43 8.34
C GLY A 157 -12.80 9.83 7.14
N LEU A 158 -13.55 9.35 6.16
CA LEU A 158 -13.00 8.80 4.91
C LEU A 158 -12.80 9.94 3.88
N GLU A 159 -11.58 10.12 3.42
CA GLU A 159 -11.25 11.04 2.33
C GLU A 159 -11.19 10.33 0.98
N GLY A 160 -10.80 9.04 0.95
CA GLY A 160 -10.79 8.24 -0.26
C GLY A 160 -10.27 6.81 -0.06
N ASN A 161 -10.54 5.97 -1.04
CA ASN A 161 -9.98 4.62 -1.11
C ASN A 161 -8.66 4.64 -1.88
N LEU A 162 -7.65 3.93 -1.38
CA LEU A 162 -6.44 3.68 -2.17
C LEU A 162 -6.73 2.66 -3.27
N THR A 163 -6.10 2.83 -4.43
CA THR A 163 -6.08 1.80 -5.47
C THR A 163 -5.23 0.61 -5.04
N ALA A 164 -5.40 -0.53 -5.72
CA ALA A 164 -4.52 -1.68 -5.50
C ALA A 164 -3.05 -1.31 -5.72
N GLY A 165 -2.76 -0.50 -6.74
CA GLY A 165 -1.42 -0.01 -7.04
C GLY A 165 -0.82 0.83 -5.92
N GLN A 166 -1.59 1.75 -5.35
CA GLN A 166 -1.15 2.58 -4.22
C GLN A 166 -0.87 1.73 -2.96
N ILE A 167 -1.69 0.70 -2.72
CA ILE A 167 -1.48 -0.24 -1.62
C ILE A 167 -0.19 -1.04 -1.81
N ILE A 168 0.05 -1.55 -3.01
CA ILE A 168 1.23 -2.34 -3.37
C ILE A 168 2.49 -1.47 -3.34
N GLU A 169 2.40 -0.25 -3.83
CA GLU A 169 3.53 0.68 -3.88
C GLU A 169 4.10 0.99 -2.49
N GLN A 170 3.27 1.02 -1.43
CA GLN A 170 3.76 1.18 -0.06
C GLN A 170 4.73 0.05 0.31
N VAL A 171 4.41 -1.20 -0.05
CA VAL A 171 5.30 -2.34 0.19
C VAL A 171 6.59 -2.21 -0.61
N PHE A 172 6.50 -1.76 -1.86
CA PHE A 172 7.66 -1.50 -2.70
C PHE A 172 8.56 -0.43 -2.08
N GLN A 173 8.01 0.73 -1.70
CA GLN A 173 8.78 1.83 -1.09
C GLN A 173 9.44 1.42 0.22
N LEU A 174 8.74 0.68 1.11
CA LEU A 174 9.32 0.15 2.34
C LEU A 174 10.46 -0.83 2.04
N GLY A 175 10.37 -1.59 0.95
CA GLY A 175 11.42 -2.49 0.48
C GLY A 175 12.69 -1.78 -0.03
N GLN A 176 12.59 -0.49 -0.39
CA GLN A 176 13.73 0.32 -0.84
C GLN A 176 14.52 0.96 0.33
N LEU A 177 14.04 0.82 1.57
CA LEU A 177 14.70 1.41 2.72
C LEU A 177 16.05 0.75 3.00
N LYS A 178 17.02 1.54 3.44
CA LYS A 178 18.37 1.04 3.72
C LYS A 178 18.35 -0.08 4.77
N GLY A 179 19.00 -1.18 4.48
CA GLY A 179 19.07 -2.35 5.36
C GLY A 179 17.88 -3.31 5.24
N VAL A 180 17.04 -3.12 4.20
CA VAL A 180 15.93 -4.02 3.89
C VAL A 180 16.29 -4.85 2.67
N ASP A 181 16.56 -6.14 2.87
CA ASP A 181 16.81 -7.05 1.75
C ASP A 181 15.51 -7.45 1.04
N ARG A 182 14.47 -7.75 1.85
CA ARG A 182 13.15 -8.15 1.35
C ARG A 182 12.08 -7.99 2.41
N ILE A 183 10.90 -7.50 2.01
CA ILE A 183 9.69 -7.55 2.84
C ILE A 183 9.23 -9.03 2.92
N SER A 184 9.09 -9.53 4.14
CA SER A 184 8.74 -10.92 4.40
C SER A 184 7.30 -11.12 4.89
N HIS A 185 6.71 -10.09 5.50
CA HIS A 185 5.35 -10.08 6.03
C HIS A 185 4.66 -8.77 5.68
N VAL A 186 3.34 -8.83 5.51
CA VAL A 186 2.50 -7.64 5.29
C VAL A 186 1.33 -7.67 6.24
N VAL A 187 1.03 -6.53 6.86
CA VAL A 187 -0.14 -6.37 7.71
C VAL A 187 -0.94 -5.14 7.25
N PHE A 188 -2.23 -5.32 7.02
CA PHE A 188 -3.16 -4.23 6.72
C PHE A 188 -3.66 -3.64 8.04
N MET A 189 -2.78 -2.90 8.72
CA MET A 189 -3.00 -2.31 10.04
C MET A 189 -2.61 -0.82 10.08
N GLY A 190 -2.47 -0.19 8.93
CA GLY A 190 -2.28 1.25 8.77
C GLY A 190 -3.60 2.00 8.77
N MET A 191 -3.70 3.05 7.96
CA MET A 191 -4.92 3.87 7.84
C MET A 191 -6.00 3.14 7.05
N GLY A 192 -7.26 3.25 7.52
CA GLY A 192 -8.45 2.73 6.85
C GLY A 192 -8.98 1.41 7.42
N GLU A 193 -10.19 1.05 6.98
CA GLU A 193 -10.79 -0.27 7.19
C GLU A 193 -10.63 -1.08 5.89
N PRO A 194 -9.76 -2.11 5.88
CA PRO A 194 -9.44 -2.82 4.63
C PRO A 194 -10.66 -3.45 3.96
N LEU A 195 -11.60 -3.99 4.73
CA LEU A 195 -12.80 -4.61 4.16
C LEU A 195 -13.82 -3.59 3.62
N ALA A 196 -13.70 -2.30 3.96
CA ALA A 196 -14.47 -1.23 3.31
C ALA A 196 -13.90 -0.88 1.91
N ASN A 197 -12.61 -1.19 1.66
CA ASN A 197 -11.97 -1.07 0.34
C ASN A 197 -11.70 -2.46 -0.28
N TYR A 198 -12.69 -3.33 -0.23
CA TYR A 198 -12.58 -4.77 -0.51
C TYR A 198 -11.88 -5.10 -1.83
N ALA A 199 -12.32 -4.48 -2.94
CA ALA A 199 -11.80 -4.80 -4.28
C ALA A 199 -10.30 -4.50 -4.39
N ALA A 200 -9.88 -3.29 -4.04
CA ALA A 200 -8.48 -2.90 -4.13
C ALA A 200 -7.58 -3.71 -3.18
N VAL A 201 -8.08 -4.01 -1.98
CA VAL A 201 -7.33 -4.81 -0.99
C VAL A 201 -7.17 -6.26 -1.46
N THR A 202 -8.21 -6.89 -2.00
CA THR A 202 -8.09 -8.27 -2.52
C THR A 202 -7.19 -8.34 -3.76
N ASP A 203 -7.23 -7.35 -4.65
CA ASP A 203 -6.32 -7.27 -5.79
C ASP A 203 -4.86 -7.05 -5.36
N ALA A 204 -4.65 -6.21 -4.34
CA ALA A 204 -3.33 -6.05 -3.75
C ALA A 204 -2.81 -7.37 -3.12
N ILE A 205 -3.65 -8.10 -2.38
CA ILE A 205 -3.29 -9.40 -1.80
C ILE A 205 -2.89 -10.40 -2.88
N ARG A 206 -3.61 -10.45 -4.02
CA ARG A 206 -3.24 -11.31 -5.16
C ARG A 206 -1.83 -11.01 -5.65
N THR A 207 -1.48 -9.75 -5.84
CA THR A 207 -0.14 -9.34 -6.29
C THR A 207 0.93 -9.61 -5.23
N LEU A 208 0.64 -9.35 -3.94
CA LEU A 208 1.56 -9.63 -2.84
C LEU A 208 1.87 -11.12 -2.72
N ASN A 209 0.89 -11.99 -2.95
CA ASN A 209 1.04 -13.44 -2.85
C ASN A 209 1.59 -14.09 -4.13
N ALA A 210 1.32 -13.51 -5.30
CA ALA A 210 1.66 -14.08 -6.58
C ALA A 210 3.17 -14.36 -6.76
N PRO A 211 3.55 -15.51 -7.38
CA PRO A 211 4.96 -15.80 -7.69
C PRO A 211 5.62 -14.78 -8.61
N TRP A 212 4.86 -14.14 -9.50
CA TRP A 212 5.34 -13.08 -10.39
C TRP A 212 5.42 -11.72 -9.69
N GLY A 213 4.74 -11.55 -8.55
CA GLY A 213 4.74 -10.35 -7.72
C GLY A 213 5.76 -10.47 -6.57
N PHE A 214 5.34 -10.10 -5.35
CA PHE A 214 6.24 -10.18 -4.18
C PHE A 214 6.48 -11.62 -3.71
N GLY A 215 5.62 -12.58 -4.03
CA GLY A 215 5.74 -13.98 -3.60
C GLY A 215 5.69 -14.16 -2.08
N ILE A 216 4.94 -13.31 -1.39
CA ILE A 216 4.74 -13.40 0.07
C ILE A 216 3.70 -14.48 0.34
N SER A 217 4.05 -15.51 1.13
CA SER A 217 3.12 -16.57 1.49
C SER A 217 1.85 -16.00 2.14
N ALA A 218 0.68 -16.55 1.80
CA ALA A 218 -0.61 -16.14 2.34
C ALA A 218 -0.63 -16.05 3.88
N ARG A 219 0.01 -17.00 4.58
CA ARG A 219 0.14 -17.01 6.05
C ARG A 219 0.97 -15.86 6.62
N ARG A 220 1.68 -15.12 5.78
CA ARG A 220 2.49 -13.95 6.14
C ARG A 220 1.82 -12.63 5.76
N ILE A 221 0.58 -12.71 5.30
CA ILE A 221 -0.28 -11.56 5.01
C ILE A 221 -1.40 -11.58 6.05
N THR A 222 -1.54 -10.51 6.82
CA THR A 222 -2.59 -10.36 7.82
C THR A 222 -3.48 -9.18 7.44
N LEU A 223 -4.77 -9.42 7.37
CA LEU A 223 -5.79 -8.40 7.18
C LEU A 223 -6.50 -8.15 8.51
N SER A 224 -6.44 -6.92 9.03
CA SER A 224 -7.18 -6.52 10.22
C SER A 224 -8.50 -5.87 9.84
N THR A 225 -9.55 -6.10 10.62
CA THR A 225 -10.86 -5.48 10.42
C THR A 225 -11.56 -5.20 11.74
N VAL A 226 -12.36 -4.15 11.79
CA VAL A 226 -13.26 -3.86 12.93
C VAL A 226 -14.46 -4.80 13.00
N GLY A 227 -14.65 -5.66 11.99
CA GLY A 227 -15.71 -6.65 12.01
C GLY A 227 -16.94 -6.28 11.17
N LEU A 228 -16.79 -5.91 9.91
CA LEU A 228 -17.89 -5.68 8.97
C LEU A 228 -18.51 -7.03 8.54
N PRO A 229 -19.71 -7.45 9.05
CA PRO A 229 -20.16 -8.84 8.94
C PRO A 229 -20.37 -9.30 7.49
N VAL A 230 -20.92 -8.44 6.65
CA VAL A 230 -21.16 -8.74 5.22
C VAL A 230 -19.84 -8.90 4.46
N ALA A 231 -18.89 -8.01 4.74
CA ALA A 231 -17.59 -8.04 4.08
C ALA A 231 -16.74 -9.24 4.56
N ILE A 232 -16.82 -9.61 5.85
CA ILE A 232 -16.16 -10.82 6.37
C ILE A 232 -16.72 -12.06 5.69
N ARG A 233 -18.06 -12.22 5.58
CA ARG A 233 -18.65 -13.37 4.87
C ARG A 233 -18.15 -13.47 3.42
N LYS A 234 -18.13 -12.33 2.70
CA LYS A 234 -17.56 -12.28 1.36
C LYS A 234 -16.07 -12.66 1.34
N PHE A 235 -15.32 -12.27 2.37
CA PHE A 235 -13.89 -12.58 2.48
C PHE A 235 -13.60 -14.04 2.83
N CYS A 236 -14.55 -14.76 3.45
CA CYS A 236 -14.42 -16.20 3.67
C CYS A 236 -14.36 -17.01 2.35
N ASP A 237 -14.93 -16.46 1.27
CA ASP A 237 -14.90 -17.08 -0.07
C ASP A 237 -13.69 -16.62 -0.90
N PHE A 238 -12.78 -15.81 -0.30
CA PHE A 238 -11.59 -15.34 -0.99
C PHE A 238 -10.57 -16.46 -1.15
N GLU A 239 -10.08 -16.64 -2.37
CA GLU A 239 -9.27 -17.79 -2.78
C GLU A 239 -7.89 -17.90 -2.12
N ILE A 240 -7.37 -16.81 -1.53
CA ILE A 240 -6.05 -16.79 -0.87
C ILE A 240 -6.25 -16.81 0.65
N PRO A 241 -5.83 -17.88 1.37
CA PRO A 241 -6.07 -18.05 2.79
C PRO A 241 -5.08 -17.20 3.64
N VAL A 242 -5.30 -15.89 3.65
CA VAL A 242 -4.55 -14.96 4.51
C VAL A 242 -5.06 -15.02 5.95
N THR A 243 -4.27 -14.52 6.89
CA THR A 243 -4.68 -14.39 8.29
C THR A 243 -5.66 -13.23 8.44
N LEU A 244 -6.83 -13.49 9.01
CA LEU A 244 -7.78 -12.45 9.40
C LEU A 244 -7.63 -12.12 10.89
N ALA A 245 -7.40 -10.86 11.22
CA ALA A 245 -7.34 -10.36 12.59
C ALA A 245 -8.57 -9.49 12.87
N LEU A 246 -9.36 -9.86 13.87
CA LEU A 246 -10.50 -9.05 14.31
C LEU A 246 -10.05 -8.07 15.41
N SER A 247 -10.19 -6.78 15.15
CA SER A 247 -10.00 -5.72 16.15
C SER A 247 -11.26 -5.61 17.02
N LEU A 248 -11.24 -6.35 18.13
CA LEU A 248 -12.35 -6.35 19.09
C LEU A 248 -12.10 -5.31 20.17
N HIS A 249 -12.78 -4.16 20.08
CA HIS A 249 -12.58 -3.04 21.02
C HIS A 249 -13.43 -3.13 22.27
N ALA A 250 -14.54 -3.88 22.22
CA ALA A 250 -15.42 -4.10 23.36
C ALA A 250 -16.21 -5.39 23.19
N PRO A 251 -16.55 -6.10 24.30
CA PRO A 251 -17.32 -7.34 24.25
C PRO A 251 -18.81 -7.14 23.93
N ASN A 252 -19.29 -5.89 24.00
CA ASN A 252 -20.68 -5.53 23.67
C ASN A 252 -20.80 -4.04 23.33
N ASP A 253 -21.92 -3.64 22.74
CA ASP A 253 -22.18 -2.27 22.30
C ASP A 253 -22.31 -1.27 23.45
N ALA A 254 -22.78 -1.70 24.62
CA ALA A 254 -22.88 -0.84 25.78
C ALA A 254 -21.52 -0.36 26.30
N ILE A 255 -20.50 -1.24 26.27
CA ILE A 255 -19.14 -0.90 26.66
C ILE A 255 -18.46 -0.11 25.52
N LYS A 256 -18.75 -0.44 24.27
CA LYS A 256 -18.24 0.30 23.11
C LYS A 256 -18.68 1.76 23.11
N SER A 257 -19.86 2.07 23.63
CA SER A 257 -20.37 3.44 23.75
C SER A 257 -19.76 4.25 24.92
N LEU A 258 -19.14 3.58 25.91
CA LEU A 258 -18.55 4.20 27.10
C LEU A 258 -17.09 4.67 26.91
N GLU A 259 -16.58 4.76 25.78
CA GLU A 259 -15.28 5.10 25.15
C GLU A 259 -14.22 5.89 25.96
N ASN A 260 -14.21 5.84 27.26
CA ASN A 260 -13.20 6.48 28.13
C ASN A 260 -12.16 5.52 28.72
N TYR A 261 -12.18 4.23 28.37
CA TYR A 261 -11.24 3.26 28.91
C TYR A 261 -10.31 2.72 27.83
N PHE A 262 -9.00 2.80 28.06
CA PHE A 262 -7.97 2.02 27.40
C PHE A 262 -8.26 0.53 27.64
N ILE A 263 -8.83 -0.13 26.66
CA ILE A 263 -8.92 -1.57 26.65
C ILE A 263 -7.73 -2.10 25.86
N ASP A 264 -6.89 -2.88 26.50
CA ASP A 264 -5.81 -3.62 25.87
C ASP A 264 -6.35 -4.42 24.68
N PHE A 265 -5.67 -4.30 23.53
CA PHE A 265 -6.04 -4.97 22.30
C PHE A 265 -6.02 -6.49 22.48
N ILE A 266 -7.17 -7.12 22.56
CA ILE A 266 -7.27 -8.57 22.45
C ILE A 266 -7.35 -8.92 20.97
N TYR A 267 -6.24 -9.38 20.41
CA TYR A 267 -6.23 -9.95 19.06
C TYR A 267 -6.74 -11.38 19.12
N ILE A 268 -7.92 -11.62 18.57
CA ILE A 268 -8.38 -12.98 18.30
C ILE A 268 -7.97 -13.34 16.89
N LEU A 269 -6.96 -14.19 16.76
CA LEU A 269 -6.57 -14.78 15.49
C LEU A 269 -7.57 -15.86 15.09
N PHE A 270 -8.45 -15.59 14.15
CA PHE A 270 -9.25 -16.64 13.50
C PHE A 270 -8.48 -17.16 12.29
N TYR A 271 -8.05 -18.42 12.38
CA TYR A 271 -7.62 -19.14 11.19
C TYR A 271 -8.86 -19.63 10.47
N CYS A 272 -9.15 -19.08 9.30
CA CYS A 272 -10.05 -19.74 8.36
C CYS A 272 -9.31 -20.98 7.81
N PHE A 273 -9.40 -22.10 8.53
CA PHE A 273 -9.00 -23.38 8.00
C PHE A 273 -10.08 -23.84 7.03
N TRP A 274 -9.77 -23.86 5.75
CA TRP A 274 -10.44 -24.77 4.82
C TRP A 274 -9.95 -26.16 5.17
N GLY A 275 -10.77 -26.86 5.93
CA GLY A 275 -10.63 -28.29 6.09
C GLY A 275 -10.97 -28.94 4.76
N THR A 276 -9.98 -29.50 4.07
CA THR A 276 -10.22 -30.55 3.08
C THR A 276 -10.75 -31.74 3.82
N ALA A 277 -12.08 -32.03 3.67
CA ALA A 277 -12.61 -33.33 3.89
C ALA A 277 -12.27 -34.22 2.69
#